data_f3ac77a9575636455e22a7544b3639dd
#
_entry.id   f3ac77a9575636455e22a7544b3639dd
#
_cell.length_a   1.000
_cell.length_b   1.000
_cell.length_c   1.000
_cell.angle_alpha   90.00
_cell.angle_beta   90.00
_cell.angle_gamma   90.00
#
_symmetry.space_group_name_H-M   'P 1'
#
loop_
_entity.id
_entity.type
_entity.pdbx_description
1 polymer ?
#
loop_
_entity_poly.entity_id
_entity_poly.type
_entity_poly.pdbx_seq_one_letter_code
_entity_poly.pdbx_strand_id
1 'polypeptide(L)'
;MNLLGYNINLPYLKVIIIFTICFIIFGIMLFILVSYFVLKFLKMSIDNNNILFYQYNKKSQKILDTYGEYRITKIYLVRQPFTKFITFLLNIFTFYNYEKLISESNDNFPYHTLMIFEVETANKMRKLLLLEKNNSINICENFFINNTQDIKCFNLKNKKYTINSILKTTQNRLGNEKYFNWHLYKNNCQEFTKEILISIKKYNNINKEFIFRDKLFKIIIPSEFTLHIGNCLCVFYNIFEKYIYDSNILN
;
A
#
# COMPACT_ATOMS: atom_id res chain seq x y z
N MET A 1 20.55 12.86 51.63
CA MET A 1 20.98 13.84 50.61
C MET A 1 19.80 14.73 50.32
N ASN A 2 19.84 16.00 50.76
CA ASN A 2 18.74 16.95 50.51
C ASN A 2 19.00 17.67 49.20
N LEU A 3 18.37 17.24 48.14
CA LEU A 3 18.29 17.99 46.88
C LEU A 3 16.92 18.67 46.86
N LEU A 4 16.92 19.99 46.91
CA LEU A 4 15.70 20.83 46.76
C LEU A 4 14.62 20.62 47.86
N GLY A 5 14.99 20.30 49.12
CA GLY A 5 14.02 20.21 50.23
C GLY A 5 13.18 18.93 50.26
N TYR A 6 13.42 17.96 49.38
CA TYR A 6 12.74 16.65 49.40
C TYR A 6 13.64 15.57 49.99
N ASN A 7 13.16 14.87 51.02
CA ASN A 7 13.80 13.66 51.58
C ASN A 7 13.56 12.50 50.59
N ILE A 8 14.44 12.34 49.61
CA ILE A 8 14.35 11.22 48.66
C ILE A 8 14.81 9.96 49.39
N ASN A 9 13.92 9.01 49.54
CA ASN A 9 14.24 7.70 50.16
C ASN A 9 15.23 6.96 49.25
N LEU A 10 16.42 6.65 49.80
CA LEU A 10 17.55 6.06 49.07
C LEU A 10 17.20 4.81 48.21
N PRO A 11 16.34 3.88 48.66
CA PRO A 11 15.90 2.75 47.83
C PRO A 11 15.10 3.18 46.59
N TYR A 12 14.26 4.21 46.67
CA TYR A 12 13.52 4.70 45.49
C TYR A 12 14.45 5.34 44.44
N LEU A 13 15.49 6.06 44.87
CA LEU A 13 16.48 6.64 43.98
C LEU A 13 17.24 5.55 43.22
N LYS A 14 17.62 4.44 43.86
CA LYS A 14 18.27 3.29 43.24
C LYS A 14 17.36 2.65 42.18
N VAL A 15 16.07 2.47 42.44
CA VAL A 15 15.09 1.91 41.50
C VAL A 15 14.95 2.81 40.29
N ILE A 16 14.82 4.12 40.46
CA ILE A 16 14.73 5.08 39.35
C ILE A 16 15.99 5.01 38.47
N ILE A 17 17.17 4.99 39.07
CA ILE A 17 18.44 4.89 38.31
C ILE A 17 18.49 3.60 37.52
N ILE A 18 18.13 2.46 38.11
CA ILE A 18 18.12 1.17 37.41
C ILE A 18 17.14 1.21 36.24
N PHE A 19 15.91 1.70 36.44
CA PHE A 19 14.94 1.85 35.35
C PHE A 19 15.44 2.75 34.22
N THR A 20 16.07 3.88 34.57
CA THR A 20 16.62 4.79 33.55
C THR A 20 17.76 4.13 32.78
N ILE A 21 18.65 3.39 33.43
CA ILE A 21 19.73 2.64 32.76
C ILE A 21 19.15 1.56 31.86
N CYS A 22 18.18 0.78 32.32
CA CYS A 22 17.50 -0.23 31.47
C CYS A 22 16.83 0.38 30.26
N PHE A 23 16.18 1.53 30.40
CA PHE A 23 15.54 2.24 29.30
C PHE A 23 16.55 2.75 28.25
N ILE A 24 17.70 3.28 28.70
CA ILE A 24 18.79 3.71 27.84
C ILE A 24 19.38 2.51 27.08
N ILE A 25 19.67 1.40 27.79
CA ILE A 25 20.19 0.17 27.16
C ILE A 25 19.22 -0.36 26.12
N PHE A 26 17.93 -0.41 26.44
CA PHE A 26 16.88 -0.84 25.50
C PHE A 26 16.83 0.08 24.26
N GLY A 27 16.91 1.39 24.45
CA GLY A 27 16.96 2.37 23.35
C GLY A 27 18.18 2.16 22.44
N ILE A 28 19.36 1.92 23.03
CA ILE A 28 20.59 1.63 22.27
C ILE A 28 20.46 0.32 21.50
N MET A 29 19.95 -0.74 22.13
CA MET A 29 19.74 -2.04 21.44
C MET A 29 18.75 -1.91 20.27
N LEU A 30 17.65 -1.17 20.47
CA LEU A 30 16.69 -0.91 19.43
C LEU A 30 17.31 -0.12 18.27
N PHE A 31 18.12 0.90 18.58
CA PHE A 31 18.84 1.69 17.58
C PHE A 31 19.83 0.83 16.78
N ILE A 32 20.61 -0.04 17.44
CA ILE A 32 21.53 -0.97 16.79
C ILE A 32 20.77 -1.93 15.87
N LEU A 33 19.66 -2.48 16.35
CA LEU A 33 18.82 -3.39 15.57
C LEU A 33 18.27 -2.71 14.31
N VAL A 34 17.71 -1.51 14.45
CA VAL A 34 17.20 -0.72 13.34
C VAL A 34 18.32 -0.38 12.36
N SER A 35 19.48 0.06 12.86
CA SER A 35 20.65 0.38 12.02
C SER A 35 21.16 -0.84 11.27
N TYR A 36 21.20 -2.01 11.89
CA TYR A 36 21.55 -3.27 11.24
C TYR A 36 20.59 -3.61 10.09
N PHE A 37 19.28 -3.50 10.34
CA PHE A 37 18.28 -3.73 9.29
C PHE A 37 18.40 -2.73 8.15
N VAL A 38 18.62 -1.45 8.45
CA VAL A 38 18.82 -0.41 7.42
C VAL A 38 20.08 -0.68 6.59
N LEU A 39 21.21 -1.02 7.23
CA LEU A 39 22.45 -1.34 6.53
C LEU A 39 22.33 -2.61 5.68
N LYS A 40 21.70 -3.66 6.21
CA LYS A 40 21.41 -4.88 5.46
C LYS A 40 20.52 -4.60 4.26
N PHE A 41 19.53 -3.73 4.44
CA PHE A 41 18.64 -3.27 3.38
C PHE A 41 19.40 -2.48 2.29
N LEU A 42 20.22 -1.50 2.67
CA LEU A 42 21.03 -0.72 1.74
C LEU A 42 21.99 -1.64 0.96
N LYS A 43 22.61 -2.61 1.62
CA LYS A 43 23.48 -3.59 0.97
C LYS A 43 22.69 -4.45 -0.04
N MET A 44 21.52 -4.96 0.31
CA MET A 44 20.66 -5.70 -0.63
C MET A 44 20.20 -4.82 -1.80
N SER A 45 19.95 -3.54 -1.57
CA SER A 45 19.56 -2.58 -2.62
C SER A 45 20.70 -2.27 -3.58
N ILE A 46 21.94 -2.26 -3.10
CA ILE A 46 23.14 -2.01 -3.92
C ILE A 46 23.54 -3.27 -4.70
N ASP A 47 23.53 -4.44 -4.06
CA ASP A 47 23.98 -5.70 -4.68
C ASP A 47 22.99 -6.24 -5.73
N ASN A 48 21.71 -5.89 -5.63
CA ASN A 48 20.67 -6.31 -6.58
C ASN A 48 20.27 -5.16 -7.51
N ASN A 49 21.21 -4.64 -8.28
CA ASN A 49 20.97 -3.66 -9.35
C ASN A 49 19.52 -3.71 -9.88
N ASN A 50 18.70 -2.76 -9.47
CA ASN A 50 17.42 -2.27 -10.05
C ASN A 50 16.39 -3.31 -10.58
N ILE A 51 16.77 -4.55 -10.87
CA ILE A 51 15.93 -5.54 -11.54
C ILE A 51 14.86 -6.13 -10.61
N LEU A 52 15.20 -6.33 -9.32
CA LEU A 52 14.27 -6.92 -8.34
C LEU A 52 13.13 -5.98 -7.91
N PHE A 53 13.30 -4.68 -8.07
CA PHE A 53 12.28 -3.70 -7.68
C PHE A 53 11.15 -3.56 -8.70
N TYR A 54 11.38 -3.93 -9.96
CA TYR A 54 10.44 -3.75 -11.05
C TYR A 54 9.80 -5.06 -11.50
N GLN A 55 9.36 -5.87 -10.54
CA GLN A 55 8.73 -7.16 -10.80
C GLN A 55 7.50 -7.37 -9.93
N TYR A 56 6.59 -8.20 -10.41
CA TYR A 56 5.50 -8.73 -9.58
C TYR A 56 6.07 -9.66 -8.51
N ASN A 57 5.38 -9.76 -7.37
CA ASN A 57 5.67 -10.82 -6.41
C ASN A 57 5.34 -12.20 -7.03
N LYS A 58 5.95 -13.26 -6.51
CA LYS A 58 5.81 -14.63 -7.06
C LYS A 58 4.35 -15.08 -7.17
N LYS A 59 3.51 -14.72 -6.19
CA LYS A 59 2.08 -15.07 -6.19
C LYS A 59 1.34 -14.38 -7.33
N SER A 60 1.52 -13.08 -7.48
CA SER A 60 0.91 -12.31 -8.57
C SER A 60 1.41 -12.79 -9.93
N GLN A 61 2.71 -13.08 -10.06
CA GLN A 61 3.28 -13.61 -11.30
C GLN A 61 2.66 -14.96 -11.66
N LYS A 62 2.54 -15.89 -10.71
CA LYS A 62 1.89 -17.19 -10.93
C LYS A 62 0.45 -17.05 -11.43
N ILE A 63 -0.30 -16.09 -10.89
CA ILE A 63 -1.67 -15.82 -11.34
C ILE A 63 -1.68 -15.24 -12.76
N LEU A 64 -0.75 -14.33 -13.08
CA LEU A 64 -0.60 -13.79 -14.42
C LEU A 64 -0.21 -14.86 -15.44
N ASP A 65 0.68 -15.78 -15.09
CA ASP A 65 1.08 -16.91 -15.93
C ASP A 65 -0.11 -17.85 -16.21
N THR A 66 -1.01 -17.99 -15.20
CA THR A 66 -2.17 -18.89 -15.31
C THR A 66 -3.35 -18.26 -16.03
N TYR A 67 -3.67 -16.99 -15.70
CA TYR A 67 -4.91 -16.34 -16.12
C TYR A 67 -4.69 -15.07 -16.96
N GLY A 68 -3.46 -14.60 -17.06
CA GLY A 68 -3.16 -13.28 -17.63
C GLY A 68 -3.53 -13.13 -19.09
N GLU A 69 -3.56 -14.24 -19.87
CA GLU A 69 -3.93 -14.24 -21.30
C GLU A 69 -5.41 -14.51 -21.54
N TYR A 70 -6.18 -14.85 -20.50
CA TYR A 70 -7.61 -15.04 -20.68
C TYR A 70 -8.34 -13.73 -20.93
N ARG A 71 -9.39 -13.82 -21.73
CA ARG A 71 -10.22 -12.68 -22.11
C ARG A 71 -10.97 -12.13 -20.91
N ILE A 72 -10.88 -10.82 -20.73
CA ILE A 72 -11.66 -10.11 -19.72
C ILE A 72 -13.07 -9.85 -20.27
N THR A 73 -14.09 -10.24 -19.53
CA THR A 73 -15.50 -9.99 -19.84
C THR A 73 -16.05 -8.76 -19.13
N LYS A 74 -15.61 -8.55 -17.87
CA LYS A 74 -16.00 -7.39 -17.07
C LYS A 74 -14.84 -6.92 -16.18
N ILE A 75 -14.90 -5.64 -15.84
CA ILE A 75 -14.05 -5.03 -14.82
C ILE A 75 -14.97 -4.34 -13.82
N TYR A 76 -14.75 -4.64 -12.55
CA TYR A 76 -15.40 -3.95 -11.45
C TYR A 76 -14.37 -3.02 -10.81
N LEU A 77 -14.68 -1.74 -10.78
CA LEU A 77 -13.94 -0.73 -10.03
C LEU A 77 -14.57 -0.66 -8.65
N VAL A 78 -13.78 -0.88 -7.63
CA VAL A 78 -14.25 -0.96 -6.25
C VAL A 78 -13.58 0.11 -5.41
N ARG A 79 -14.36 0.78 -4.55
CA ARG A 79 -13.87 1.63 -3.47
C ARG A 79 -14.17 0.95 -2.14
N GLN A 80 -13.19 0.85 -1.29
CA GLN A 80 -13.35 0.34 0.06
C GLN A 80 -12.74 1.30 1.09
N PRO A 81 -13.36 1.46 2.25
CA PRO A 81 -12.78 2.24 3.34
C PRO A 81 -11.40 1.69 3.71
N PHE A 82 -10.50 2.56 4.15
CA PHE A 82 -9.23 2.11 4.70
C PHE A 82 -9.44 1.23 5.94
N THR A 83 -8.55 0.28 6.13
CA THR A 83 -8.55 -0.54 7.35
C THR A 83 -8.30 0.34 8.58
N LYS A 84 -8.78 -0.10 9.75
CA LYS A 84 -8.55 0.61 11.03
C LYS A 84 -7.07 0.88 11.29
N PHE A 85 -6.20 -0.04 10.87
CA PHE A 85 -4.76 0.11 11.01
C PHE A 85 -4.20 1.26 10.17
N ILE A 86 -4.60 1.37 8.91
CA ILE A 86 -4.19 2.48 8.03
C ILE A 86 -4.73 3.81 8.56
N THR A 87 -5.99 3.83 9.01
CA THR A 87 -6.60 5.01 9.64
C THR A 87 -5.81 5.45 10.89
N PHE A 88 -5.43 4.51 11.73
CA PHE A 88 -4.59 4.77 12.90
C PHE A 88 -3.23 5.36 12.51
N LEU A 89 -2.54 4.80 11.52
CA LEU A 89 -1.28 5.34 11.03
C LEU A 89 -1.46 6.75 10.46
N LEU A 90 -2.51 7.00 9.67
CA LEU A 90 -2.80 8.32 9.14
C LEU A 90 -3.05 9.34 10.27
N ASN A 91 -3.74 8.95 11.34
CA ASN A 91 -3.93 9.81 12.51
C ASN A 91 -2.60 10.19 13.16
N ILE A 92 -1.71 9.22 13.39
CA ILE A 92 -0.38 9.48 13.94
C ILE A 92 0.41 10.43 13.04
N PHE A 93 0.51 10.14 11.74
CA PHE A 93 1.32 10.91 10.79
C PHE A 93 0.77 12.32 10.53
N THR A 94 -0.50 12.54 10.76
CA THR A 94 -1.13 13.87 10.60
C THR A 94 -1.35 14.58 11.93
N PHE A 95 -0.80 14.08 13.05
CA PHE A 95 -1.05 14.59 14.39
C PHE A 95 -2.55 14.75 14.68
N TYR A 96 -3.34 13.71 14.37
CA TYR A 96 -4.80 13.63 14.51
C TYR A 96 -5.59 14.62 13.65
N ASN A 97 -4.95 15.39 12.76
CA ASN A 97 -5.67 16.24 11.81
C ASN A 97 -6.52 15.44 10.82
N TYR A 98 -6.12 14.19 10.55
CA TYR A 98 -6.88 13.29 9.68
C TYR A 98 -8.28 13.01 10.23
N GLU A 99 -8.40 12.63 11.51
CA GLU A 99 -9.68 12.35 12.16
C GLU A 99 -10.56 13.59 12.24
N LYS A 100 -9.97 14.75 12.56
CA LYS A 100 -10.68 16.03 12.55
C LYS A 100 -11.27 16.35 11.18
N LEU A 101 -10.51 16.18 10.11
CA LEU A 101 -10.96 16.44 8.74
C LEU A 101 -12.06 15.49 8.30
N ILE A 102 -11.99 14.22 8.72
CA ILE A 102 -13.07 13.26 8.45
C ILE A 102 -14.34 13.64 9.17
N SER A 103 -14.26 14.02 10.45
CA SER A 103 -15.43 14.43 11.23
C SER A 103 -16.10 15.71 10.72
N GLU A 104 -15.33 16.62 10.13
CA GLU A 104 -15.83 17.86 9.51
C GLU A 104 -16.35 17.64 8.08
N SER A 105 -15.98 16.53 7.43
CA SER A 105 -16.45 16.20 6.08
C SER A 105 -17.74 15.39 6.17
N ASN A 106 -18.82 15.89 5.56
CA ASN A 106 -20.03 15.09 5.32
C ASN A 106 -19.79 13.92 4.35
N ASP A 107 -18.59 13.81 3.79
CA ASP A 107 -18.18 12.77 2.86
C ASP A 107 -17.39 11.70 3.61
N ASN A 108 -17.96 10.51 3.67
CA ASN A 108 -17.34 9.34 4.27
C ASN A 108 -16.00 8.99 3.62
N PHE A 109 -14.91 9.10 4.39
CA PHE A 109 -13.61 8.42 4.29
C PHE A 109 -12.81 8.50 2.97
N PRO A 110 -11.47 8.64 3.06
CA PRO A 110 -10.61 8.28 1.95
C PRO A 110 -10.75 6.77 1.70
N TYR A 111 -10.86 6.43 0.42
CA TYR A 111 -11.06 5.05 -0.01
C TYR A 111 -9.79 4.50 -0.65
N HIS A 112 -9.52 3.25 -0.37
CA HIS A 112 -8.66 2.44 -1.21
C HIS A 112 -9.42 2.06 -2.47
N THR A 113 -8.79 2.20 -3.64
CA THR A 113 -9.36 1.76 -4.92
C THR A 113 -8.67 0.50 -5.39
N LEU A 114 -9.47 -0.46 -5.84
CA LEU A 114 -9.01 -1.71 -6.42
C LEU A 114 -9.88 -2.08 -7.62
N MET A 115 -9.43 -3.05 -8.39
CA MET A 115 -10.19 -3.55 -9.55
C MET A 115 -10.37 -5.06 -9.45
N ILE A 116 -11.52 -5.56 -9.91
CA ILE A 116 -11.76 -6.97 -10.05
C ILE A 116 -11.99 -7.26 -11.53
N PHE A 117 -11.21 -8.19 -12.08
CA PHE A 117 -11.35 -8.67 -13.44
C PHE A 117 -12.15 -9.96 -13.46
N GLU A 118 -13.24 -9.98 -14.23
CA GLU A 118 -13.93 -11.22 -14.59
C GLU A 118 -13.30 -11.73 -15.88
N VAL A 119 -12.60 -12.85 -15.83
CA VAL A 119 -11.98 -13.48 -16.99
C VAL A 119 -12.74 -14.75 -17.38
N GLU A 120 -12.79 -15.03 -18.67
CA GLU A 120 -13.39 -16.24 -19.25
C GLU A 120 -12.28 -17.25 -19.53
N THR A 121 -12.24 -18.36 -18.78
CA THR A 121 -11.26 -19.42 -18.94
C THR A 121 -11.53 -20.27 -20.19
N ALA A 122 -10.58 -21.11 -20.57
CA ALA A 122 -10.70 -22.01 -21.73
C ALA A 122 -11.98 -22.89 -21.68
N ASN A 123 -12.41 -23.29 -20.48
CA ASN A 123 -13.63 -24.08 -20.26
C ASN A 123 -14.91 -23.21 -20.18
N LYS A 124 -14.86 -21.94 -20.62
CA LYS A 124 -15.94 -20.96 -20.53
C LYS A 124 -16.43 -20.68 -19.09
N MET A 125 -15.67 -21.11 -18.08
CA MET A 125 -15.95 -20.72 -16.71
C MET A 125 -15.49 -19.28 -16.46
N ARG A 126 -16.15 -18.61 -15.52
CA ARG A 126 -15.77 -17.27 -15.10
C ARG A 126 -14.94 -17.34 -13.85
N LYS A 127 -13.82 -16.63 -13.87
CA LYS A 127 -12.93 -16.47 -12.73
C LYS A 127 -12.84 -14.99 -12.39
N LEU A 128 -12.92 -14.66 -11.10
CA LEU A 128 -12.70 -13.32 -10.60
C LEU A 128 -11.29 -13.20 -10.05
N LEU A 129 -10.58 -12.15 -10.46
CA LEU A 129 -9.22 -11.85 -10.03
C LEU A 129 -9.18 -10.41 -9.53
N LEU A 130 -8.76 -10.23 -8.30
CA LEU A 130 -8.54 -8.91 -7.72
C LEU A 130 -7.19 -8.37 -8.17
N LEU A 131 -7.15 -7.10 -8.59
CA LEU A 131 -5.95 -6.32 -8.85
C LEU A 131 -5.96 -5.09 -7.96
N GLU A 132 -4.92 -4.90 -7.19
CA GLU A 132 -4.72 -3.71 -6.38
C GLU A 132 -3.27 -3.25 -6.41
N LYS A 133 -3.05 -1.97 -6.19
CA LYS A 133 -1.73 -1.39 -5.96
C LYS A 133 -1.71 -0.83 -4.55
N ASN A 134 -1.12 -1.61 -3.67
CA ASN A 134 -0.67 -1.13 -2.36
C ASN A 134 0.78 -0.66 -2.51
N ASN A 135 1.64 -1.08 -1.63
CA ASN A 135 3.08 -0.90 -1.79
C ASN A 135 3.64 -1.69 -2.99
N SER A 136 3.00 -2.78 -3.38
CA SER A 136 3.27 -3.56 -4.59
C SER A 136 2.00 -3.73 -5.42
N ILE A 137 2.15 -4.24 -6.64
CA ILE A 137 1.01 -4.64 -7.47
C ILE A 137 0.66 -6.07 -7.10
N ASN A 138 -0.51 -6.25 -6.49
CA ASN A 138 -1.01 -7.53 -6.02
C ASN A 138 -2.15 -8.03 -6.88
N ILE A 139 -2.09 -9.32 -7.22
CA ILE A 139 -3.15 -10.03 -7.93
C ILE A 139 -3.52 -11.26 -7.10
N CYS A 140 -4.80 -11.43 -6.79
CA CYS A 140 -5.28 -12.56 -6.00
C CYS A 140 -6.61 -13.12 -6.51
N GLU A 141 -6.77 -14.43 -6.28
CA GLU A 141 -7.98 -15.18 -6.63
C GLU A 141 -8.98 -15.23 -5.47
N ASN A 142 -8.47 -15.27 -4.25
CA ASN A 142 -9.28 -15.38 -3.04
C ASN A 142 -9.31 -14.02 -2.36
N PHE A 143 -10.45 -13.37 -2.39
CA PHE A 143 -10.67 -12.06 -1.77
C PHE A 143 -12.09 -11.94 -1.27
N PHE A 144 -12.30 -11.07 -0.29
CA PHE A 144 -13.62 -10.74 0.24
C PHE A 144 -14.05 -9.36 -0.24
N ILE A 145 -15.30 -9.26 -0.70
CA ILE A 145 -15.95 -7.99 -0.98
C ILE A 145 -16.92 -7.71 0.17
N ASN A 146 -16.70 -6.65 0.92
CA ASN A 146 -17.61 -6.22 1.96
C ASN A 146 -18.84 -5.52 1.34
N ASN A 147 -20.02 -5.71 1.93
CA ASN A 147 -21.27 -5.09 1.46
C ASN A 147 -21.28 -3.54 1.53
N THR A 148 -20.30 -2.94 2.20
CA THR A 148 -20.13 -1.47 2.33
C THR A 148 -19.32 -0.84 1.23
N GLN A 149 -18.97 -1.61 0.18
CA GLN A 149 -18.13 -1.12 -0.91
C GLN A 149 -18.97 -0.53 -2.03
N ASP A 150 -18.49 0.60 -2.57
CA ASP A 150 -19.04 1.15 -3.79
C ASP A 150 -18.43 0.44 -5.02
N ILE A 151 -19.27 -0.06 -5.90
CA ILE A 151 -18.83 -0.84 -7.06
C ILE A 151 -19.35 -0.22 -8.34
N LYS A 152 -18.46 -0.06 -9.33
CA LYS A 152 -18.80 0.36 -10.70
C LYS A 152 -18.35 -0.70 -11.69
N CYS A 153 -19.27 -1.18 -12.52
CA CYS A 153 -19.01 -2.25 -13.48
C CYS A 153 -18.81 -1.72 -14.91
N PHE A 154 -17.80 -2.24 -15.60
CA PHE A 154 -17.56 -2.01 -17.03
C PHE A 154 -17.65 -3.34 -17.79
N ASN A 155 -18.56 -3.42 -18.75
CA ASN A 155 -18.68 -4.55 -19.65
C ASN A 155 -17.66 -4.42 -20.80
N LEU A 156 -16.84 -5.44 -21.02
CA LEU A 156 -15.80 -5.50 -22.05
C LEU A 156 -16.02 -6.63 -23.06
N LYS A 157 -17.20 -7.27 -23.07
CA LYS A 157 -17.47 -8.45 -23.92
C LYS A 157 -17.11 -8.26 -25.40
N ASN A 158 -17.19 -7.03 -25.92
CA ASN A 158 -16.88 -6.71 -27.31
C ASN A 158 -15.40 -6.34 -27.55
N LYS A 159 -14.55 -6.46 -26.55
CA LYS A 159 -13.13 -6.12 -26.61
C LYS A 159 -12.27 -7.34 -26.33
N LYS A 160 -11.13 -7.44 -27.01
CA LYS A 160 -10.15 -8.53 -26.79
C LYS A 160 -9.07 -8.09 -25.79
N TYR A 161 -9.47 -7.66 -24.59
CA TYR A 161 -8.51 -7.33 -23.55
C TYR A 161 -8.17 -8.56 -22.71
N THR A 162 -6.89 -8.69 -22.38
CA THR A 162 -6.38 -9.63 -21.38
C THR A 162 -5.73 -8.85 -20.24
N ILE A 163 -5.55 -9.47 -19.08
CA ILE A 163 -4.90 -8.79 -17.95
C ILE A 163 -3.47 -8.38 -18.34
N ASN A 164 -2.71 -9.30 -18.95
CA ASN A 164 -1.35 -9.03 -19.39
C ASN A 164 -1.29 -7.87 -20.39
N SER A 165 -2.22 -7.82 -21.35
CA SER A 165 -2.25 -6.73 -22.33
C SER A 165 -2.53 -5.37 -21.71
N ILE A 166 -3.43 -5.30 -20.73
CA ILE A 166 -3.76 -4.07 -20.00
C ILE A 166 -2.57 -3.62 -19.14
N LEU A 167 -2.00 -4.55 -18.35
CA LEU A 167 -0.89 -4.25 -17.46
C LEU A 167 0.35 -3.81 -18.25
N LYS A 168 0.69 -4.50 -19.35
CA LYS A 168 1.79 -4.12 -20.24
C LYS A 168 1.58 -2.74 -20.87
N THR A 169 0.36 -2.45 -21.32
CA THR A 169 0.03 -1.13 -21.87
C THR A 169 0.20 -0.04 -20.81
N THR A 170 -0.25 -0.30 -19.59
CA THR A 170 -0.13 0.63 -18.47
C THR A 170 1.34 0.82 -18.07
N GLN A 171 2.11 -0.26 -18.00
CA GLN A 171 3.54 -0.23 -17.70
C GLN A 171 4.33 0.56 -18.75
N ASN A 172 4.06 0.34 -20.04
CA ASN A 172 4.71 1.07 -21.14
C ASN A 172 4.43 2.57 -21.08
N ARG A 173 3.23 2.97 -20.63
CA ARG A 173 2.86 4.39 -20.48
C ARG A 173 3.55 5.06 -19.29
N LEU A 174 3.68 4.36 -18.17
CA LEU A 174 4.22 4.89 -16.93
C LEU A 174 5.75 4.79 -16.84
N GLY A 175 6.34 3.83 -17.54
CA GLY A 175 7.71 3.36 -17.30
C GLY A 175 7.80 2.47 -16.05
N ASN A 176 8.84 1.67 -15.94
CA ASN A 176 8.98 0.67 -14.87
C ASN A 176 8.97 1.30 -13.49
N GLU A 177 9.70 2.37 -13.32
CA GLU A 177 9.82 3.05 -12.03
C GLU A 177 8.45 3.47 -11.51
N LYS A 178 7.71 4.28 -12.25
CA LYS A 178 6.41 4.76 -11.83
C LYS A 178 5.37 3.64 -11.75
N TYR A 179 5.50 2.60 -12.58
CA TYR A 179 4.57 1.47 -12.59
C TYR A 179 4.67 0.65 -11.31
N PHE A 180 5.86 0.27 -10.87
CA PHE A 180 6.07 -0.58 -9.70
C PHE A 180 6.21 0.18 -8.39
N ASN A 181 6.83 1.37 -8.40
CA ASN A 181 7.01 2.14 -7.18
C ASN A 181 5.68 2.71 -6.68
N TRP A 182 5.58 2.84 -5.38
CA TRP A 182 4.44 3.44 -4.72
C TRP A 182 4.82 4.78 -4.10
N HIS A 183 3.89 5.72 -4.11
CA HIS A 183 4.05 7.02 -3.49
C HIS A 183 2.68 7.53 -3.05
N LEU A 184 2.55 7.92 -1.78
CA LEU A 184 1.27 8.26 -1.15
C LEU A 184 0.39 9.22 -1.97
N TYR A 185 0.97 10.25 -2.60
CA TYR A 185 0.22 11.26 -3.35
C TYR A 185 0.36 11.20 -4.87
N LYS A 186 1.46 10.65 -5.37
CA LYS A 186 1.79 10.76 -6.81
C LYS A 186 1.61 9.46 -7.56
N ASN A 187 1.59 8.33 -6.85
CA ASN A 187 1.61 7.01 -7.47
C ASN A 187 1.01 5.93 -6.57
N ASN A 188 -0.19 6.17 -6.10
CA ASN A 188 -0.95 5.31 -5.20
C ASN A 188 -1.95 4.43 -5.96
N CYS A 189 -2.83 3.75 -5.23
CA CYS A 189 -3.89 2.91 -5.78
C CYS A 189 -4.83 3.68 -6.72
N GLN A 190 -5.14 4.94 -6.42
CA GLN A 190 -6.05 5.76 -7.23
C GLN A 190 -5.41 6.14 -8.57
N GLU A 191 -4.16 6.61 -8.57
CA GLU A 191 -3.42 6.91 -9.80
C GLU A 191 -3.22 5.65 -10.65
N PHE A 192 -2.91 4.52 -10.04
CA PHE A 192 -2.78 3.25 -10.75
C PHE A 192 -4.10 2.82 -11.41
N THR A 193 -5.20 2.89 -10.67
CA THR A 193 -6.55 2.60 -11.19
C THR A 193 -6.91 3.52 -12.36
N LYS A 194 -6.63 4.81 -12.26
CA LYS A 194 -6.80 5.78 -13.35
C LYS A 194 -6.03 5.34 -14.59
N GLU A 195 -4.75 4.99 -14.46
CA GLU A 195 -3.92 4.58 -15.59
C GLU A 195 -4.40 3.28 -16.26
N ILE A 196 -4.91 2.33 -15.48
CA ILE A 196 -5.59 1.15 -16.03
C ILE A 196 -6.83 1.56 -16.84
N LEU A 197 -7.69 2.45 -16.31
CA LEU A 197 -8.87 2.92 -17.03
C LEU A 197 -8.53 3.68 -18.32
N ILE A 198 -7.42 4.43 -18.32
CA ILE A 198 -6.92 5.07 -19.54
C ILE A 198 -6.51 4.01 -20.57
N SER A 199 -5.80 2.96 -20.15
CA SER A 199 -5.32 1.88 -21.02
C SER A 199 -6.47 1.13 -21.70
N ILE A 200 -7.63 1.04 -21.07
CA ILE A 200 -8.84 0.43 -21.67
C ILE A 200 -9.83 1.45 -22.25
N LYS A 201 -9.44 2.73 -22.35
CA LYS A 201 -10.27 3.84 -22.88
C LYS A 201 -11.61 4.00 -22.13
N LYS A 202 -11.57 3.84 -20.80
CA LYS A 202 -12.73 3.99 -19.90
C LYS A 202 -12.59 5.13 -18.90
N TYR A 203 -11.50 5.90 -18.96
CA TYR A 203 -11.31 7.06 -18.09
C TYR A 203 -12.11 8.27 -18.64
N ASN A 204 -13.00 8.81 -17.82
CA ASN A 204 -13.81 10.00 -18.09
C ASN A 204 -14.09 10.75 -16.77
N ASN A 205 -14.78 11.89 -16.84
CA ASN A 205 -15.07 12.70 -15.65
C ASN A 205 -15.84 11.94 -14.56
N ILE A 206 -16.83 11.13 -14.94
CA ILE A 206 -17.63 10.34 -13.98
C ILE A 206 -16.77 9.31 -13.25
N ASN A 207 -15.82 8.70 -13.96
CA ASN A 207 -14.91 7.71 -13.36
C ASN A 207 -13.79 8.40 -12.58
N LYS A 208 -13.38 9.60 -12.99
CA LYS A 208 -12.48 10.46 -12.22
C LYS A 208 -13.07 10.79 -10.84
N GLU A 209 -14.30 11.24 -10.79
CA GLU A 209 -14.99 11.54 -9.52
C GLU A 209 -15.15 10.30 -8.64
N PHE A 210 -15.38 9.14 -9.25
CA PHE A 210 -15.44 7.89 -8.49
C PHE A 210 -14.08 7.51 -7.88
N ILE A 211 -12.97 7.72 -8.58
CA ILE A 211 -11.61 7.37 -8.11
C ILE A 211 -11.08 8.40 -7.14
N PHE A 212 -11.20 9.69 -7.49
CA PHE A 212 -10.63 10.80 -6.74
C PHE A 212 -11.74 11.60 -6.05
N ARG A 213 -11.76 11.58 -4.74
CA ARG A 213 -12.45 12.62 -3.97
C ARG A 213 -11.46 13.72 -3.66
N ASP A 214 -11.33 14.65 -4.59
CA ASP A 214 -10.30 15.69 -4.65
C ASP A 214 -10.18 16.56 -3.37
N LYS A 215 -11.19 16.61 -2.50
CA LYS A 215 -11.21 17.54 -1.40
C LYS A 215 -10.32 17.15 -0.22
N LEU A 216 -10.23 15.87 0.15
CA LEU A 216 -9.54 15.44 1.36
C LEU A 216 -8.01 15.44 1.21
N PHE A 217 -7.47 15.01 0.08
CA PHE A 217 -6.02 14.99 -0.11
C PHE A 217 -5.38 16.36 -0.30
N LYS A 218 -6.15 17.37 -0.74
CA LYS A 218 -5.65 18.75 -0.85
C LYS A 218 -5.53 19.45 0.51
N ILE A 219 -6.26 18.97 1.50
CA ILE A 219 -6.32 19.60 2.84
C ILE A 219 -5.27 18.98 3.78
N ILE A 220 -4.95 17.71 3.60
CA ILE A 220 -3.90 17.02 4.37
C ILE A 220 -2.59 17.12 3.58
N ILE A 221 -1.91 18.24 3.63
CA ILE A 221 -0.50 18.31 3.21
C ILE A 221 0.33 18.02 4.46
N PRO A 222 0.79 16.77 4.66
CA PRO A 222 1.79 16.51 5.69
C PRO A 222 3.03 17.31 5.33
N SER A 223 3.83 17.66 6.31
CA SER A 223 5.14 18.25 6.04
C SER A 223 5.91 17.30 5.09
N GLU A 224 6.80 17.83 4.26
CA GLU A 224 7.66 17.01 3.37
C GLU A 224 8.39 15.91 4.15
N PHE A 225 8.75 16.17 5.39
CA PHE A 225 9.35 15.22 6.31
C PHE A 225 8.42 14.03 6.62
N THR A 226 7.16 14.28 6.94
CA THR A 226 6.14 13.24 7.21
C THR A 226 5.86 12.41 5.97
N LEU A 227 5.83 13.03 4.80
CA LEU A 227 5.73 12.38 3.51
C LEU A 227 6.91 11.45 3.24
N HIS A 228 8.12 11.92 3.52
CA HIS A 228 9.34 11.15 3.31
C HIS A 228 9.36 9.92 4.23
N ILE A 229 9.05 10.07 5.51
CA ILE A 229 8.93 8.95 6.46
C ILE A 229 7.85 7.97 6.01
N GLY A 230 6.66 8.44 5.62
CA GLY A 230 5.58 7.58 5.15
C GLY A 230 6.00 6.75 3.92
N ASN A 231 6.67 7.37 2.96
CA ASN A 231 7.18 6.68 1.78
C ASN A 231 8.27 5.66 2.14
N CYS A 232 9.20 6.00 3.04
CA CYS A 232 10.23 5.08 3.52
C CYS A 232 9.63 3.85 4.22
N LEU A 233 8.63 4.05 5.08
CA LEU A 233 7.92 2.95 5.77
C LEU A 233 7.18 2.05 4.78
N CYS A 234 6.58 2.62 3.74
CA CYS A 234 5.92 1.85 2.70
C CYS A 234 6.92 1.01 1.88
N VAL A 235 8.06 1.57 1.51
CA VAL A 235 9.15 0.83 0.84
C VAL A 235 9.66 -0.29 1.74
N PHE A 236 9.87 -0.01 3.03
CA PHE A 236 10.30 -1.01 4.02
C PHE A 236 9.28 -2.14 4.15
N TYR A 237 8.00 -1.81 4.27
CA TYR A 237 6.92 -2.80 4.35
C TYR A 237 6.87 -3.69 3.09
N ASN A 238 7.04 -3.12 1.89
CA ASN A 238 7.10 -3.85 0.64
C ASN A 238 8.17 -4.94 0.61
N ILE A 239 9.35 -4.59 1.07
CA ILE A 239 10.47 -5.51 1.08
C ILE A 239 10.25 -6.59 2.12
N PHE A 240 9.72 -6.22 3.27
CA PHE A 240 9.37 -7.16 4.33
C PHE A 240 8.28 -8.13 3.88
N GLU A 241 7.22 -7.64 3.24
CA GLU A 241 6.13 -8.46 2.69
C GLU A 241 6.66 -9.41 1.61
N LYS A 242 7.50 -8.91 0.70
CA LYS A 242 8.13 -9.73 -0.34
C LYS A 242 9.03 -10.80 0.25
N TYR A 243 9.81 -10.47 1.29
CA TYR A 243 10.68 -11.41 1.99
C TYR A 243 9.90 -12.51 2.71
N ILE A 244 8.81 -12.18 3.41
CA ILE A 244 7.95 -13.15 4.10
C ILE A 244 7.25 -14.06 3.08
N TYR A 245 6.71 -13.51 2.00
CA TYR A 245 6.07 -14.34 0.96
C TYR A 245 7.05 -15.28 0.27
N ASP A 246 8.26 -14.83 0.02
CA ASP A 246 9.29 -15.67 -0.61
C ASP A 246 9.82 -16.75 0.34
N SER A 247 9.83 -16.51 1.66
CA SER A 247 10.25 -17.49 2.67
C SER A 247 9.17 -18.56 2.98
N ASN A 248 7.90 -18.21 2.91
CA ASN A 248 6.78 -19.14 3.17
C ASN A 248 6.44 -20.09 1.99
N ILE A 249 7.14 -19.96 0.87
CA ILE A 249 6.99 -20.88 -0.28
C ILE A 249 8.02 -22.04 -0.20
N LEU A 250 8.94 -22.00 0.75
CA LEU A 250 9.95 -23.07 0.96
C LEU A 250 9.54 -24.11 2.01
N ASN A 251 8.34 -24.00 2.57
CA ASN A 251 7.66 -25.00 3.39
C ASN A 251 6.32 -25.38 2.73
#